data_0f16e381b885530b421779401b0afb28
#
_entry.id   0f16e381b885530b421779401b0afb28
#
_cell.length_a   1.000
_cell.length_b   1.000
_cell.length_c   1.000
_cell.angle_alpha   90.00
_cell.angle_beta   90.00
_cell.angle_gamma   90.00
#
_symmetry.space_group_name_H-M   'P 1'
#
loop_
_entity.id
_entity.type
_entity.pdbx_description
1 polymer ?
#
loop_
_entity_poly.entity_id
_entity_poly.type
_entity_poly.pdbx_seq_one_letter_code
_entity_poly.pdbx_strand_id
1 'polypeptide(L)'
;NNTNKWKKVDIPRHLVVCFGGSDFYNLTGRVVKILCNIPFVEKVDVIVGDAYKSDIEIDDRVNVVLHRNLNADEMVTVFEQNDVAILSASSVCVEAMACRIPVLAGYYVDNQIGFYNVMISANYIEGLGNLLTDDLSGKLLYGLKNIQSWSLNTPFPDLLGIKSRYIQKFNEL
;
A
#
# COMPACT_ATOMS: atom_id res chain seq x y z
N ASN A 1 -24.63 8.97 -5.20
CA ASN A 1 -23.23 8.97 -4.76
C ASN A 1 -22.78 7.53 -4.59
N ASN A 2 -22.04 7.03 -5.57
CA ASN A 2 -21.59 5.63 -5.62
C ASN A 2 -20.31 5.52 -4.78
N THR A 3 -20.46 5.42 -3.47
CA THR A 3 -19.38 5.46 -2.47
C THR A 3 -18.60 4.14 -2.37
N ASN A 4 -19.07 3.05 -3.00
CA ASN A 4 -18.49 1.70 -2.90
C ASN A 4 -17.68 1.33 -4.15
N LYS A 5 -16.72 2.16 -4.53
CA LYS A 5 -15.80 1.89 -5.65
C LYS A 5 -14.40 2.39 -5.33
N TRP A 6 -13.42 1.70 -5.89
CA TRP A 6 -12.04 2.15 -5.91
C TRP A 6 -11.90 3.50 -6.61
N LYS A 7 -10.92 4.30 -6.18
CA LYS A 7 -10.48 5.48 -6.94
C LYS A 7 -10.09 5.05 -8.35
N LYS A 8 -10.58 5.77 -9.36
CA LYS A 8 -10.19 5.50 -10.75
C LYS A 8 -8.75 5.96 -10.97
N VAL A 9 -7.91 5.06 -11.47
CA VAL A 9 -6.51 5.32 -11.79
C VAL A 9 -6.28 4.97 -13.25
N ASP A 10 -5.86 5.93 -14.07
CA ASP A 10 -5.50 5.67 -15.46
C ASP A 10 -4.00 5.33 -15.56
N ILE A 11 -3.13 6.23 -15.11
CA ILE A 11 -1.68 6.00 -14.99
C ILE A 11 -1.30 6.36 -13.56
N PRO A 12 -0.73 5.45 -12.75
CA PRO A 12 -0.35 5.72 -11.36
C PRO A 12 0.94 6.55 -11.30
N ARG A 13 0.80 7.86 -11.20
CA ARG A 13 1.93 8.80 -11.16
C ARG A 13 2.36 9.14 -9.74
N HIS A 14 1.41 9.20 -8.83
CA HIS A 14 1.64 9.54 -7.42
C HIS A 14 1.41 8.30 -6.56
N LEU A 15 2.43 7.88 -5.86
CA LEU A 15 2.41 6.65 -5.09
C LEU A 15 2.69 6.92 -3.62
N VAL A 16 2.09 6.14 -2.73
CA VAL A 16 2.43 6.15 -1.31
C VAL A 16 2.98 4.80 -0.88
N VAL A 17 4.07 4.83 -0.10
CA VAL A 17 4.78 3.65 0.39
C VAL A 17 4.76 3.64 1.92
N CYS A 18 4.36 2.49 2.53
CA CYS A 18 4.41 2.29 3.98
C CYS A 18 4.64 0.81 4.34
N PHE A 19 5.77 0.50 4.96
CA PHE A 19 6.12 -0.85 5.43
C PHE A 19 6.19 -0.97 6.96
N GLY A 20 5.53 -0.04 7.67
CA GLY A 20 5.45 -0.02 9.12
C GLY A 20 6.50 0.87 9.78
N GLY A 21 6.45 0.93 11.10
CA GLY A 21 7.19 1.93 11.88
C GLY A 21 8.70 1.75 11.92
N SER A 22 9.20 0.52 11.85
CA SER A 22 10.64 0.22 11.98
C SER A 22 11.32 -0.16 10.66
N ASP A 23 10.58 -0.77 9.73
CA ASP A 23 11.10 -1.28 8.45
C ASP A 23 12.53 -1.83 8.53
N PHE A 24 12.71 -2.85 9.35
CA PHE A 24 14.01 -3.41 9.71
C PHE A 24 14.82 -3.89 8.50
N TYR A 25 14.15 -4.31 7.44
CA TYR A 25 14.76 -4.79 6.20
C TYR A 25 15.03 -3.70 5.17
N ASN A 26 14.76 -2.43 5.52
CA ASN A 26 14.83 -1.28 4.60
C ASN A 26 14.08 -1.52 3.27
N LEU A 27 12.89 -2.11 3.35
CA LEU A 27 12.02 -2.30 2.20
C LEU A 27 11.62 -0.95 1.59
N THR A 28 11.42 0.07 2.42
CA THR A 28 11.14 1.43 2.01
C THR A 28 12.18 1.95 1.01
N GLY A 29 13.45 1.95 1.39
CA GLY A 29 14.54 2.41 0.51
C GLY A 29 14.65 1.57 -0.76
N ARG A 30 14.51 0.24 -0.64
CA ARG A 30 14.53 -0.67 -1.78
C ARG A 30 13.39 -0.42 -2.78
N VAL A 31 12.17 -0.24 -2.27
CA VAL A 31 10.98 0.03 -3.12
C VAL A 31 11.07 1.40 -3.75
N VAL A 32 11.42 2.45 -2.99
CA VAL A 32 11.60 3.80 -3.54
C VAL A 32 12.61 3.80 -4.68
N LYS A 33 13.75 3.14 -4.52
CA LYS A 33 14.76 3.01 -5.58
C LYS A 33 14.21 2.34 -6.85
N ILE A 34 13.36 1.32 -6.70
CA ILE A 34 12.69 0.68 -7.85
C ILE A 34 11.72 1.67 -8.51
N LEU A 35 10.89 2.35 -7.72
CA LEU A 35 9.87 3.27 -8.21
C LEU A 35 10.47 4.47 -8.96
N CYS A 36 11.60 5.01 -8.50
CA CYS A 36 12.32 6.08 -9.18
C CYS A 36 12.83 5.69 -10.58
N ASN A 37 12.90 4.41 -10.90
CA ASN A 37 13.26 3.93 -12.23
C ASN A 37 12.06 3.60 -13.12
N ILE A 38 10.82 3.81 -12.65
CA ILE A 38 9.61 3.59 -13.44
C ILE A 38 9.23 4.90 -14.15
N PRO A 39 9.23 4.96 -15.49
CA PRO A 39 9.17 6.22 -16.25
C PRO A 39 7.92 7.07 -16.02
N PHE A 40 6.81 6.47 -15.58
CA PHE A 40 5.55 7.18 -15.36
C PHE A 40 5.35 7.64 -13.91
N VAL A 41 6.24 7.28 -12.99
CA VAL A 41 6.17 7.70 -11.58
C VAL A 41 6.74 9.10 -11.46
N GLU A 42 5.97 10.01 -10.89
CA GLU A 42 6.32 11.42 -10.72
C GLU A 42 6.55 11.80 -9.25
N LYS A 43 5.80 11.15 -8.33
CA LYS A 43 5.87 11.42 -6.90
C LYS A 43 5.77 10.14 -6.08
N VAL A 44 6.54 10.07 -5.00
CA VAL A 44 6.45 9.00 -3.99
C VAL A 44 6.37 9.63 -2.60
N ASP A 45 5.22 9.53 -1.96
CA ASP A 45 5.07 9.83 -0.54
C ASP A 45 5.49 8.60 0.28
N VAL A 46 6.41 8.78 1.21
CA VAL A 46 6.99 7.71 2.03
C VAL A 46 6.57 7.91 3.48
N ILE A 47 5.82 6.98 4.05
CA ILE A 47 5.37 7.05 5.44
C ILE A 47 6.21 6.09 6.29
N VAL A 48 6.87 6.64 7.30
CA VAL A 48 7.70 5.88 8.26
C VAL A 48 7.42 6.29 9.70
N GLY A 49 7.69 5.39 10.63
CA GLY A 49 7.66 5.69 12.06
C GLY A 49 9.00 6.20 12.58
N ASP A 50 9.05 6.53 13.88
CA ASP A 50 10.26 7.02 14.56
C ASP A 50 11.42 6.02 14.56
N ALA A 51 11.11 4.73 14.54
CA ALA A 51 12.11 3.68 14.56
C ALA A 51 12.83 3.48 13.21
N TYR A 52 12.35 4.09 12.13
CA TYR A 52 13.01 4.03 10.82
C TYR A 52 14.27 4.88 10.81
N LYS A 53 15.42 4.23 10.59
CA LYS A 53 16.76 4.86 10.67
C LYS A 53 17.53 4.83 9.34
N SER A 54 17.02 4.14 8.35
CA SER A 54 17.70 4.01 7.06
C SER A 54 17.59 5.29 6.23
N ASP A 55 18.62 5.58 5.46
CA ASP A 55 18.58 6.65 4.48
C ASP A 55 17.87 6.16 3.22
N ILE A 56 17.10 7.05 2.60
CA ILE A 56 16.47 6.80 1.31
C ILE A 56 17.30 7.51 0.25
N GLU A 57 17.84 6.74 -0.70
CA GLU A 57 18.49 7.32 -1.87
C GLU A 57 17.40 8.01 -2.71
N ILE A 58 17.46 9.33 -2.77
CA ILE A 58 16.53 10.17 -3.54
C ILE A 58 17.12 10.37 -4.93
N ASP A 59 16.32 10.15 -5.94
CA ASP A 59 16.65 10.46 -7.34
C ASP A 59 15.88 11.72 -7.75
N ASP A 60 16.56 12.72 -8.25
CA ASP A 60 15.99 14.03 -8.62
C ASP A 60 14.91 13.94 -9.71
N ARG A 61 14.77 12.80 -10.38
CA ARG A 61 13.74 12.55 -11.39
C ARG A 61 12.35 12.35 -10.82
N VAL A 62 12.24 11.94 -9.55
CA VAL A 62 10.98 11.66 -8.86
C VAL A 62 10.92 12.47 -7.58
N ASN A 63 9.82 13.16 -7.35
CA ASN A 63 9.60 13.89 -6.10
C ASN A 63 9.32 12.92 -4.94
N VAL A 64 10.33 12.65 -4.12
CA VAL A 64 10.20 11.79 -2.93
C VAL A 64 9.98 12.64 -1.70
N VAL A 65 8.85 12.47 -1.02
CA VAL A 65 8.46 13.19 0.20
C VAL A 65 8.40 12.25 1.38
N LEU A 66 9.20 12.50 2.39
CA LEU A 66 9.24 11.68 3.61
C LEU A 66 8.31 12.25 4.68
N HIS A 67 7.37 11.45 5.13
CA HIS A 67 6.44 11.72 6.22
C HIS A 67 6.80 10.86 7.44
N ARG A 68 6.87 11.49 8.61
CA ARG A 68 7.18 10.80 9.87
C ARG A 68 6.03 10.97 10.86
N ASN A 69 5.66 9.85 11.51
CA ASN A 69 4.71 9.84 12.63
C ASN A 69 3.39 10.53 12.34
N LEU A 70 2.83 10.29 11.16
CA LEU A 70 1.53 10.84 10.80
C LEU A 70 0.44 10.35 11.76
N ASN A 71 -0.44 11.25 12.19
CA ASN A 71 -1.69 10.90 12.84
C ASN A 71 -2.72 10.37 11.81
N ALA A 72 -3.89 9.92 12.28
CA ALA A 72 -4.90 9.32 11.42
C ALA A 72 -5.41 10.26 10.31
N ASP A 73 -5.63 11.53 10.61
CA ASP A 73 -6.13 12.52 9.64
C ASP A 73 -5.07 12.86 8.58
N GLU A 74 -3.82 12.94 9.00
CA GLU A 74 -2.67 13.12 8.10
C GLU A 74 -2.48 11.91 7.20
N MET A 75 -2.63 10.68 7.72
CA MET A 75 -2.60 9.44 6.95
C MET A 75 -3.68 9.45 5.86
N VAL A 76 -4.92 9.79 6.21
CA VAL A 76 -6.02 9.93 5.24
C VAL A 76 -5.66 10.93 4.15
N THR A 77 -5.15 12.10 4.53
CA THR A 77 -4.76 13.15 3.58
C THR A 77 -3.72 12.64 2.58
N VAL A 78 -2.69 11.92 3.05
CA VAL A 78 -1.66 11.37 2.17
C VAL A 78 -2.24 10.28 1.26
N PHE A 79 -3.09 9.37 1.77
CA PHE A 79 -3.71 8.36 0.93
C PHE A 79 -4.60 8.96 -0.17
N GLU A 80 -5.41 9.98 0.15
CA GLU A 80 -6.31 10.61 -0.80
C GLU A 80 -5.58 11.37 -1.92
N GLN A 81 -4.38 11.89 -1.66
CA GLN A 81 -3.55 12.60 -2.62
C GLN A 81 -2.82 11.69 -3.60
N ASN A 82 -2.74 10.39 -3.32
CA ASN A 82 -2.01 9.43 -4.12
C ASN A 82 -2.93 8.56 -4.99
N ASP A 83 -2.37 7.94 -6.02
CA ASP A 83 -3.09 7.08 -6.97
C ASP A 83 -3.13 5.63 -6.50
N VAL A 84 -2.01 5.14 -5.94
CA VAL A 84 -1.83 3.76 -5.50
C VAL A 84 -1.01 3.71 -4.22
N ALA A 85 -1.40 2.83 -3.31
CA ALA A 85 -0.66 2.53 -2.09
C ALA A 85 0.14 1.22 -2.24
N ILE A 86 1.43 1.26 -1.85
CA ILE A 86 2.33 0.10 -1.80
C ILE A 86 2.67 -0.16 -0.35
N LEU A 87 2.15 -1.26 0.19
CA LEU A 87 2.06 -1.48 1.63
C LEU A 87 2.57 -2.87 2.05
N SER A 88 2.91 -3.00 3.33
CA SER A 88 2.94 -4.32 3.97
C SER A 88 1.52 -4.82 4.22
N ALA A 89 1.33 -6.14 4.14
CA ALA A 89 0.05 -6.81 4.40
C ALA A 89 -0.29 -6.74 5.90
N SER A 90 -0.86 -5.63 6.34
CA SER A 90 -1.22 -5.33 7.72
C SER A 90 -2.42 -4.39 7.79
N SER A 91 -2.78 -3.90 8.98
CA SER A 91 -3.93 -3.00 9.19
C SER A 91 -3.89 -1.75 8.32
N VAL A 92 -2.70 -1.25 7.95
CA VAL A 92 -2.55 -0.09 7.06
C VAL A 92 -3.22 -0.28 5.70
N CYS A 93 -3.35 -1.53 5.22
CA CYS A 93 -4.13 -1.82 4.01
C CYS A 93 -5.61 -1.44 4.17
N VAL A 94 -6.19 -1.70 5.35
CA VAL A 94 -7.60 -1.35 5.63
C VAL A 94 -7.80 0.16 5.68
N GLU A 95 -6.83 0.89 6.22
CA GLU A 95 -6.83 2.36 6.25
C GLU A 95 -6.78 2.95 4.83
N ALA A 96 -5.88 2.43 3.99
CA ALA A 96 -5.79 2.82 2.59
C ALA A 96 -7.08 2.50 1.82
N MET A 97 -7.68 1.32 2.04
CA MET A 97 -8.96 0.95 1.45
C MET A 97 -10.09 1.89 1.87
N ALA A 98 -10.12 2.34 3.13
CA ALA A 98 -11.11 3.32 3.60
C ALA A 98 -11.03 4.63 2.82
N CYS A 99 -9.84 5.01 2.33
CA CYS A 99 -9.62 6.14 1.42
C CYS A 99 -9.88 5.77 -0.05
N ARG A 100 -10.32 4.54 -0.35
CA ARG A 100 -10.62 4.01 -1.69
C ARG A 100 -9.44 3.98 -2.66
N ILE A 101 -8.22 4.11 -2.15
CA ILE A 101 -7.02 4.01 -2.96
C ILE A 101 -6.72 2.53 -3.26
N PRO A 102 -6.43 2.14 -4.52
CA PRO A 102 -5.98 0.80 -4.86
C PRO A 102 -4.69 0.44 -4.13
N VAL A 103 -4.58 -0.82 -3.69
CA VAL A 103 -3.49 -1.29 -2.85
C VAL A 103 -2.71 -2.41 -3.53
N LEU A 104 -1.41 -2.20 -3.70
CA LEU A 104 -0.44 -3.27 -3.91
C LEU A 104 0.17 -3.65 -2.56
N ALA A 105 0.06 -4.91 -2.15
CA ALA A 105 0.63 -5.31 -0.87
C ALA A 105 1.36 -6.64 -0.93
N GLY A 106 2.34 -6.78 -0.04
CA GLY A 106 3.06 -8.02 0.18
C GLY A 106 3.41 -8.22 1.64
N TYR A 107 4.02 -9.35 1.94
CA TYR A 107 4.47 -9.69 3.29
C TYR A 107 5.99 -9.86 3.34
N TYR A 108 6.58 -9.68 4.52
CA TYR A 108 8.01 -9.88 4.77
C TYR A 108 8.30 -10.55 6.12
N VAL A 109 7.25 -10.80 6.92
CA VAL A 109 7.29 -11.55 8.17
C VAL A 109 6.10 -12.51 8.25
N ASP A 110 6.27 -13.61 8.98
CA ASP A 110 5.31 -14.72 8.99
C ASP A 110 3.91 -14.33 9.49
N ASN A 111 3.83 -13.43 10.46
CA ASN A 111 2.54 -12.97 11.00
C ASN A 111 1.69 -12.16 10.00
N GLN A 112 2.26 -11.72 8.88
CA GLN A 112 1.53 -11.04 7.81
C GLN A 112 0.90 -12.00 6.79
N ILE A 113 1.38 -13.25 6.71
CA ILE A 113 0.96 -14.22 5.68
C ILE A 113 -0.54 -14.50 5.77
N GLY A 114 -1.07 -14.70 6.96
CA GLY A 114 -2.50 -14.96 7.17
C GLY A 114 -3.38 -13.81 6.66
N PHE A 115 -3.04 -12.58 7.02
CA PHE A 115 -3.73 -11.39 6.54
C PHE A 115 -3.62 -11.26 5.01
N TYR A 116 -2.41 -11.41 4.46
CA TYR A 116 -2.16 -11.38 3.03
C TYR A 116 -3.03 -12.36 2.26
N ASN A 117 -3.08 -13.62 2.68
CA ASN A 117 -3.86 -14.67 2.03
C ASN A 117 -5.37 -14.36 2.03
N VAL A 118 -5.90 -13.81 3.12
CA VAL A 118 -7.30 -13.38 3.21
C VAL A 118 -7.57 -12.25 2.21
N MET A 119 -6.71 -11.24 2.14
CA MET A 119 -6.89 -10.11 1.24
C MET A 119 -6.80 -10.51 -0.23
N ILE A 120 -5.88 -11.41 -0.58
CA ILE A 120 -5.75 -11.97 -1.92
C ILE A 120 -6.97 -12.80 -2.30
N SER A 121 -7.42 -13.69 -1.41
CA SER A 121 -8.57 -14.55 -1.68
C SER A 121 -9.87 -13.75 -1.87
N ALA A 122 -9.98 -12.60 -1.20
CA ALA A 122 -11.09 -11.67 -1.36
C ALA A 122 -10.90 -10.71 -2.56
N ASN A 123 -9.75 -10.76 -3.21
CA ASN A 123 -9.36 -9.85 -4.29
C ASN A 123 -9.37 -8.36 -3.88
N TYR A 124 -9.00 -8.05 -2.63
CA TYR A 124 -8.99 -6.69 -2.10
C TYR A 124 -7.65 -5.97 -2.25
N ILE A 125 -6.60 -6.69 -2.61
CA ILE A 125 -5.28 -6.15 -2.92
C ILE A 125 -4.72 -6.79 -4.19
N GLU A 126 -3.89 -6.07 -4.92
CA GLU A 126 -2.99 -6.66 -5.91
C GLU A 126 -1.74 -7.18 -5.20
N GLY A 127 -1.44 -8.46 -5.40
CA GLY A 127 -0.47 -9.17 -4.58
C GLY A 127 0.97 -9.05 -5.05
N LEU A 128 1.86 -8.61 -4.17
CA LEU A 128 3.31 -8.60 -4.39
C LEU A 128 4.00 -9.86 -3.83
N GLY A 129 3.31 -10.68 -3.05
CA GLY A 129 3.88 -11.87 -2.40
C GLY A 129 4.91 -11.52 -1.33
N ASN A 130 5.97 -12.33 -1.23
CA ASN A 130 7.07 -12.04 -0.33
C ASN A 130 7.91 -10.87 -0.88
N LEU A 131 8.00 -9.78 -0.10
CA LEU A 131 8.71 -8.56 -0.46
C LEU A 131 10.24 -8.69 -0.37
N LEU A 132 10.74 -9.74 0.27
CA LEU A 132 12.18 -10.00 0.37
C LEU A 132 12.76 -10.74 -0.84
N THR A 133 11.94 -11.07 -1.83
CA THR A 133 12.39 -11.79 -3.03
C THR A 133 13.13 -10.88 -4.02
N ASP A 134 13.95 -11.48 -4.88
CA ASP A 134 14.75 -10.77 -5.89
C ASP A 134 13.89 -10.16 -7.01
N ASP A 135 12.70 -10.74 -7.29
CA ASP A 135 11.78 -10.29 -8.35
C ASP A 135 10.80 -9.16 -7.92
N LEU A 136 11.09 -8.42 -6.87
CA LEU A 136 10.21 -7.33 -6.41
C LEU A 136 10.02 -6.25 -7.49
N SER A 137 11.05 -5.94 -8.26
CA SER A 137 10.99 -4.95 -9.34
C SER A 137 9.98 -5.34 -10.43
N GLY A 138 10.03 -6.58 -10.89
CA GLY A 138 9.09 -7.10 -11.90
C GLY A 138 7.64 -7.08 -11.39
N LYS A 139 7.42 -7.50 -10.15
CA LYS A 139 6.10 -7.50 -9.51
C LYS A 139 5.51 -6.10 -9.33
N LEU A 140 6.31 -5.14 -8.89
CA LEU A 140 5.89 -3.75 -8.77
C LEU A 140 5.51 -3.16 -10.13
N LEU A 141 6.35 -3.33 -11.14
CA LEU A 141 6.09 -2.83 -12.47
C LEU A 141 4.83 -3.47 -13.08
N TYR A 142 4.66 -4.79 -12.91
CA TYR A 142 3.47 -5.51 -13.37
C TYR A 142 2.20 -4.99 -12.66
N GLY A 143 2.19 -4.93 -11.33
CA GLY A 143 1.05 -4.47 -10.55
C GLY A 143 0.64 -3.04 -10.91
N LEU A 144 1.61 -2.12 -11.00
CA LEU A 144 1.34 -0.73 -11.38
C LEU A 144 0.79 -0.59 -12.79
N LYS A 145 1.29 -1.36 -13.76
CA LYS A 145 0.76 -1.35 -15.15
C LYS A 145 -0.65 -1.90 -15.25
N ASN A 146 -1.03 -2.83 -14.38
CA ASN A 146 -2.34 -3.49 -14.42
C ASN A 146 -3.35 -2.88 -13.44
N ILE A 147 -2.97 -1.91 -12.62
CA ILE A 147 -3.80 -1.38 -11.55
C ILE A 147 -5.12 -0.78 -12.02
N GLN A 148 -5.14 -0.18 -13.19
CA GLN A 148 -6.36 0.33 -13.81
C GLN A 148 -7.37 -0.80 -14.04
N SER A 149 -6.95 -1.85 -14.74
CA SER A 149 -7.79 -3.01 -15.03
C SER A 149 -8.22 -3.72 -13.74
N TRP A 150 -7.30 -3.87 -12.79
CA TRP A 150 -7.58 -4.47 -11.50
C TRP A 150 -8.66 -3.68 -10.74
N SER A 151 -8.51 -2.37 -10.58
CA SER A 151 -9.45 -1.52 -9.82
C SER A 151 -10.85 -1.43 -10.45
N LEU A 152 -10.95 -1.56 -11.78
CA LEU A 152 -12.23 -1.56 -12.49
C LEU A 152 -12.99 -2.89 -12.34
N ASN A 153 -12.27 -4.00 -12.23
CA ASN A 153 -12.84 -5.36 -12.21
C ASN A 153 -12.91 -5.98 -10.81
N THR A 154 -12.35 -5.31 -9.80
CA THR A 154 -12.27 -5.81 -8.44
C THR A 154 -13.39 -5.25 -7.56
N PRO A 155 -14.08 -6.08 -6.77
CA PRO A 155 -15.09 -5.61 -5.84
C PRO A 155 -14.48 -4.68 -4.79
N PHE A 156 -15.18 -3.60 -4.45
CA PHE A 156 -14.80 -2.78 -3.31
C PHE A 156 -15.19 -3.48 -2.00
N PRO A 157 -14.30 -3.55 -1.00
CA PRO A 157 -14.60 -4.22 0.26
C PRO A 157 -15.78 -3.57 1.01
N ASP A 158 -16.63 -4.39 1.60
CA ASP A 158 -17.60 -3.91 2.58
C ASP A 158 -16.91 -3.59 3.91
N LEU A 159 -16.36 -2.38 4.03
CA LEU A 159 -15.64 -1.94 5.22
C LEU A 159 -16.52 -1.88 6.47
N LEU A 160 -17.83 -1.65 6.31
CA LEU A 160 -18.78 -1.66 7.44
C LEU A 160 -19.01 -3.10 7.94
N GLY A 161 -19.13 -4.05 7.03
CA GLY A 161 -19.23 -5.48 7.37
C GLY A 161 -17.94 -6.04 7.99
N ILE A 162 -16.77 -5.54 7.59
CA ILE A 162 -15.49 -5.90 8.22
C ILE A 162 -15.45 -5.41 9.68
N LYS A 163 -15.87 -4.16 9.93
CA LYS A 163 -15.93 -3.60 11.29
C LYS A 163 -16.87 -4.39 12.18
N SER A 164 -18.05 -4.76 11.69
CA SER A 164 -19.04 -5.55 12.44
C SER A 164 -18.52 -6.94 12.80
N ARG A 165 -17.86 -7.62 11.84
CA ARG A 165 -17.24 -8.94 12.05
C ARG A 165 -16.05 -8.88 13.00
N TYR A 166 -15.27 -7.79 12.98
CA TYR A 166 -14.15 -7.60 13.90
C TYR A 166 -14.64 -7.42 15.34
N ILE A 167 -15.68 -6.61 15.55
CA ILE A 167 -16.31 -6.40 16.86
C ILE A 167 -16.95 -7.67 17.38
N GLN A 168 -17.64 -8.44 16.53
CA GLN A 168 -18.23 -9.71 16.91
C GLN A 168 -17.16 -10.71 17.38
N LYS A 169 -16.06 -10.84 16.65
CA LYS A 169 -14.97 -11.75 16.99
C LYS A 169 -14.22 -11.34 18.26
N PHE A 170 -14.17 -10.03 18.57
CA PHE A 170 -13.57 -9.52 19.80
C PHE A 170 -14.44 -9.76 21.05
N ASN A 171 -15.77 -9.86 20.88
CA ASN A 171 -16.69 -10.15 21.95
C ASN A 171 -16.87 -11.66 22.22
N GLU A 172 -16.32 -12.53 21.36
CA GLU A 172 -16.31 -14.00 21.52
C GLU A 172 -15.04 -14.51 22.23
N LEU A 173 -14.08 -13.62 22.56
CA LEU A 173 -12.85 -13.90 23.33
C LEU A 173 -13.00 -13.48 24.78
#